data_8d0456d9a968743c2375c205e3b22bfb
#
_entry.id   8d0456d9a968743c2375c205e3b22bfb
#
_cell.length_a   1.000
_cell.length_b   1.000
_cell.length_c   1.000
_cell.angle_alpha   90.00
_cell.angle_beta   90.00
_cell.angle_gamma   90.00
#
_symmetry.space_group_name_H-M   'P 1'
#
loop_
_entity.id
_entity.type
_entity.pdbx_description
1 polymer ?
#
loop_
_entity_poly.entity_id
_entity_poly.type
_entity_poly.pdbx_seq_one_letter_code
_entity_poly.pdbx_strand_id
1 'polypeptide(L)'
;MLQKELYFYTATIYKWKSLIKEFNLEPVITQSLNYLCRKECIKVYGFVIMPNHVHFIWELLQNNSKESPVASFMKFTAHEFQKRLEENAPHILNEFKVDWHSRNYNFWQPKADWFLLTQASTIEQKLNYIHLNPMRGKWSLVNNPTEYYYSSCRFYEKGINNFEFLKDYRDWIE
;
A
#
# COMPACT_ATOMS: atom_id res chain seq x y z
N MET A 1 -24.72 -14.02 -1.36
CA MET A 1 -23.65 -13.37 -0.56
C MET A 1 -22.45 -13.23 -1.46
N LEU A 2 -21.92 -12.02 -1.61
CA LEU A 2 -20.61 -11.85 -2.23
C LEU A 2 -19.59 -12.56 -1.33
N GLN A 3 -18.82 -13.47 -1.90
CA GLN A 3 -17.79 -14.18 -1.19
C GLN A 3 -16.77 -13.15 -0.71
N LYS A 4 -16.47 -13.10 0.59
CA LYS A 4 -15.46 -12.20 1.13
C LYS A 4 -14.10 -12.62 0.58
N GLU A 5 -13.51 -11.84 -0.32
CA GLU A 5 -12.24 -12.15 -0.95
C GLU A 5 -11.13 -11.28 -0.37
N LEU A 6 -10.16 -11.92 0.26
CA LEU A 6 -8.99 -11.29 0.85
C LEU A 6 -7.80 -11.44 -0.08
N TYR A 7 -7.14 -10.35 -0.38
CA TYR A 7 -5.99 -10.33 -1.28
C TYR A 7 -4.72 -9.87 -0.59
N PHE A 8 -3.62 -10.54 -0.91
CA PHE A 8 -2.30 -9.98 -0.76
C PHE A 8 -1.96 -9.20 -2.03
N TYR A 9 -1.62 -7.94 -1.87
CA TYR A 9 -1.39 -7.01 -2.97
C TYR A 9 -0.03 -6.35 -2.85
N THR A 10 0.68 -6.22 -3.98
CA THR A 10 1.96 -5.51 -4.07
C THR A 10 1.92 -4.51 -5.22
N ALA A 11 2.22 -3.25 -4.93
CA ALA A 11 2.48 -2.24 -5.94
C ALA A 11 3.88 -1.64 -5.76
N THR A 12 4.62 -1.52 -6.84
CA THR A 12 6.00 -1.06 -6.85
C THR A 12 6.13 0.23 -7.65
N ILE A 13 6.92 1.17 -7.18
CA ILE A 13 7.24 2.42 -7.89
C ILE A 13 7.94 2.10 -9.20
N TYR A 14 7.57 2.81 -10.26
CA TYR A 14 8.12 2.66 -11.59
C TYR A 14 9.65 2.79 -11.57
N LYS A 15 10.32 1.87 -12.28
CA LYS A 15 11.78 1.74 -12.27
C LYS A 15 12.40 1.48 -10.90
N TRP A 16 11.61 0.95 -9.93
CA TRP A 16 12.06 0.60 -8.56
C TRP A 16 12.72 1.74 -7.79
N LYS A 17 12.37 2.99 -8.10
CA LYS A 17 12.91 4.17 -7.42
C LYS A 17 12.38 4.29 -6.00
N SER A 18 13.20 4.73 -5.06
CA SER A 18 12.84 4.93 -3.64
C SER A 18 12.03 6.21 -3.40
N LEU A 19 11.11 6.52 -4.32
CA LEU A 19 10.34 7.76 -4.37
C LEU A 19 9.54 8.02 -3.10
N ILE A 20 8.92 6.98 -2.54
CA ILE A 20 8.03 7.11 -1.38
C ILE A 20 8.81 7.68 -0.19
N LYS A 21 9.95 7.09 0.13
CA LYS A 21 10.79 7.50 1.26
C LYS A 21 11.48 8.83 1.00
N GLU A 22 12.01 9.02 -0.19
CA GLU A 22 12.80 10.21 -0.54
C GLU A 22 11.98 11.50 -0.44
N PHE A 23 10.68 11.44 -0.78
CA PHE A 23 9.79 12.60 -0.78
C PHE A 23 8.71 12.54 0.32
N ASN A 24 8.86 11.66 1.30
CA ASN A 24 7.93 11.50 2.43
C ASN A 24 6.47 11.35 1.95
N LEU A 25 6.24 10.41 1.03
CA LEU A 25 4.94 10.18 0.40
C LEU A 25 4.08 9.13 1.13
N GLU A 26 4.58 8.54 2.21
CA GLU A 26 3.84 7.58 3.02
C GLU A 26 2.48 8.15 3.50
N PRO A 27 2.36 9.43 3.92
CA PRO A 27 1.07 10.00 4.32
C PRO A 27 0.03 10.05 3.18
N VAL A 28 0.46 10.20 1.93
CA VAL A 28 -0.45 10.15 0.76
C VAL A 28 -1.08 8.76 0.64
N ILE A 29 -0.28 7.72 0.84
CA ILE A 29 -0.73 6.33 0.78
C ILE A 29 -1.72 6.04 1.91
N THR A 30 -1.39 6.40 3.16
CA THR A 30 -2.29 6.19 4.31
C THR A 30 -3.56 7.01 4.20
N GLN A 31 -3.52 8.21 3.64
CA GLN A 31 -4.69 9.04 3.35
C GLN A 31 -5.64 8.34 2.36
N SER A 32 -5.09 7.77 1.30
CA SER A 32 -5.88 7.01 0.32
C SER A 32 -6.58 5.80 0.96
N LEU A 33 -5.84 5.03 1.78
CA LEU A 33 -6.41 3.89 2.51
C LEU A 33 -7.52 4.31 3.47
N ASN A 34 -7.32 5.38 4.25
CA ASN A 34 -8.34 5.93 5.14
C ASN A 34 -9.60 6.34 4.38
N TYR A 35 -9.44 7.03 3.26
CA TYR A 35 -10.57 7.46 2.43
C TYR A 35 -11.38 6.26 1.92
N LEU A 36 -10.71 5.26 1.33
CA LEU A 36 -11.37 4.08 0.78
C LEU A 36 -12.05 3.23 1.87
N CYS A 37 -11.45 3.14 3.06
CA CYS A 37 -12.07 2.46 4.21
C CYS A 37 -13.33 3.21 4.72
N ARG A 38 -13.28 4.53 4.84
CA ARG A 38 -14.45 5.36 5.23
C ARG A 38 -15.59 5.29 4.22
N LYS A 39 -15.27 5.08 2.94
CA LYS A 39 -16.23 4.85 1.85
C LYS A 39 -16.71 3.40 1.76
N GLU A 40 -16.27 2.55 2.69
CA GLU A 40 -16.59 1.12 2.68
C GLU A 40 -16.25 0.41 1.36
N CYS A 41 -15.24 0.93 0.65
CA CYS A 41 -14.74 0.30 -0.58
C CYS A 41 -13.77 -0.85 -0.28
N ILE A 42 -13.04 -0.76 0.84
CA ILE A 42 -12.05 -1.75 1.29
C ILE A 42 -12.07 -1.94 2.81
N LYS A 43 -11.49 -3.07 3.25
CA LYS A 43 -10.98 -3.23 4.62
C LYS A 43 -9.50 -3.63 4.53
N VAL A 44 -8.67 -3.09 5.42
CA VAL A 44 -7.23 -3.38 5.45
C VAL A 44 -6.89 -4.12 6.73
N TYR A 45 -6.27 -5.28 6.58
CA TYR A 45 -5.89 -6.19 7.67
C TYR A 45 -4.38 -6.27 7.88
N GLY A 46 -3.59 -5.82 6.94
CA GLY A 46 -2.15 -5.76 7.06
C GLY A 46 -1.55 -4.84 6.01
N PHE A 47 -0.45 -4.18 6.36
CA PHE A 47 0.26 -3.34 5.41
C PHE A 47 1.72 -3.11 5.82
N VAL A 48 2.52 -2.77 4.83
CA VAL A 48 3.80 -2.09 4.99
C VAL A 48 4.03 -1.15 3.81
N ILE A 49 4.52 0.04 4.09
CA ILE A 49 4.90 1.02 3.09
C ILE A 49 6.42 1.11 3.08
N MET A 50 7.05 0.55 2.06
CA MET A 50 8.49 0.51 1.87
C MET A 50 8.97 1.71 1.03
N PRO A 51 10.28 2.00 0.97
CA PRO A 51 10.79 3.15 0.20
C PRO A 51 10.34 3.20 -1.26
N ASN A 52 10.12 2.05 -1.91
CA ASN A 52 9.77 1.97 -3.33
C ASN A 52 8.58 1.05 -3.65
N HIS A 53 7.91 0.50 -2.65
CA HIS A 53 6.74 -0.37 -2.87
C HIS A 53 5.85 -0.43 -1.63
N VAL A 54 4.66 -0.97 -1.82
CA VAL A 54 3.69 -1.23 -0.76
C VAL A 54 3.23 -2.67 -0.83
N HIS A 55 2.92 -3.24 0.33
CA HIS A 55 2.17 -4.48 0.44
C HIS A 55 0.92 -4.24 1.27
N PHE A 56 -0.21 -4.77 0.81
CA PHE A 56 -1.47 -4.76 1.55
C PHE A 56 -2.04 -6.17 1.67
N ILE A 57 -2.67 -6.44 2.82
CA ILE A 57 -3.62 -7.53 2.99
C ILE A 57 -4.97 -6.85 3.16
N TRP A 58 -5.81 -6.92 2.14
CA TRP A 58 -7.06 -6.17 2.09
C TRP A 58 -8.20 -6.94 1.45
N GLU A 59 -9.40 -6.58 1.83
CA GLU A 59 -10.66 -7.05 1.26
C GLU A 59 -11.23 -5.94 0.37
N LEU A 60 -11.62 -6.29 -0.84
CA LEU A 60 -12.28 -5.37 -1.77
C LEU A 60 -13.80 -5.56 -1.65
N LEU A 61 -14.52 -4.53 -1.23
CA LEU A 61 -15.95 -4.60 -0.91
C LEU A 61 -16.82 -4.09 -2.06
N GLN A 62 -16.56 -2.90 -2.53
CA GLN A 62 -17.33 -2.25 -3.59
C GLN A 62 -16.50 -1.21 -4.34
N ASN A 63 -16.98 -0.81 -5.49
CA ASN A 63 -16.35 0.24 -6.26
C ASN A 63 -16.48 1.61 -5.57
N ASN A 64 -15.48 2.46 -5.76
CA ASN A 64 -15.56 3.88 -5.45
C ASN A 64 -16.21 4.59 -6.65
N SER A 65 -17.53 4.73 -6.61
CA SER A 65 -18.32 5.19 -7.75
C SER A 65 -18.15 4.24 -8.97
N LYS A 66 -17.52 4.71 -10.04
CA LYS A 66 -17.30 3.92 -11.27
C LYS A 66 -15.94 3.21 -11.30
N GLU A 67 -15.05 3.50 -10.36
CA GLU A 67 -13.69 2.97 -10.33
C GLU A 67 -13.56 1.85 -9.30
N SER A 68 -12.74 0.83 -9.60
CA SER A 68 -12.36 -0.16 -8.61
C SER A 68 -11.54 0.51 -7.49
N PRO A 69 -11.53 -0.03 -6.26
CA PRO A 69 -10.71 0.52 -5.17
C PRO A 69 -9.22 0.64 -5.53
N VAL A 70 -8.70 -0.32 -6.27
CA VAL A 70 -7.32 -0.32 -6.74
C VAL A 70 -7.07 0.81 -7.73
N ALA A 71 -7.95 0.98 -8.71
CA ALA A 71 -7.83 2.09 -9.66
C ALA A 71 -7.91 3.45 -8.96
N SER A 72 -8.82 3.60 -7.99
CA SER A 72 -8.93 4.80 -7.16
C SER A 72 -7.64 5.06 -6.36
N PHE A 73 -7.09 4.03 -5.72
CA PHE A 73 -5.82 4.13 -4.97
C PHE A 73 -4.68 4.58 -5.89
N MET A 74 -4.50 3.89 -7.02
CA MET A 74 -3.42 4.18 -7.97
C MET A 74 -3.52 5.59 -8.57
N LYS A 75 -4.72 6.00 -8.95
CA LYS A 75 -4.98 7.32 -9.55
C LYS A 75 -4.76 8.45 -8.55
N PHE A 76 -5.32 8.33 -7.36
CA PHE A 76 -5.16 9.34 -6.31
C PHE A 76 -3.70 9.52 -5.91
N THR A 77 -3.00 8.42 -5.62
CA THR A 77 -1.59 8.49 -5.19
C THR A 77 -0.69 9.03 -6.30
N ALA A 78 -0.90 8.61 -7.55
CA ALA A 78 -0.15 9.12 -8.69
C ALA A 78 -0.35 10.63 -8.89
N HIS A 79 -1.58 11.12 -8.75
CA HIS A 79 -1.89 12.55 -8.85
C HIS A 79 -1.20 13.37 -7.73
N GLU A 80 -1.27 12.91 -6.50
CA GLU A 80 -0.62 13.56 -5.37
C GLU A 80 0.92 13.50 -5.45
N PHE A 81 1.49 12.40 -5.94
CA PHE A 81 2.93 12.29 -6.19
C PHE A 81 3.37 13.31 -7.25
N GLN A 82 2.65 13.39 -8.36
CA GLN A 82 2.91 14.38 -9.40
C GLN A 82 2.91 15.79 -8.84
N LYS A 83 1.83 16.18 -8.15
CA LYS A 83 1.69 17.51 -7.56
C LYS A 83 2.86 17.85 -6.63
N ARG A 84 3.24 16.97 -5.73
CA ARG A 84 4.35 17.19 -4.81
C ARG A 84 5.69 17.31 -5.50
N LEU A 85 5.94 16.54 -6.56
CA LEU A 85 7.17 16.63 -7.33
C LEU A 85 7.21 17.88 -8.22
N GLU A 86 6.08 18.33 -8.79
CA GLU A 86 5.98 19.60 -9.50
C GLU A 86 6.43 20.77 -8.63
N GLU A 87 5.98 20.78 -7.37
CA GLU A 87 6.29 21.83 -6.41
C GLU A 87 7.74 21.79 -5.89
N ASN A 88 8.28 20.57 -5.62
CA ASN A 88 9.50 20.43 -4.84
C ASN A 88 10.68 19.84 -5.60
N ALA A 89 10.46 19.08 -6.67
CA ALA A 89 11.52 18.37 -7.39
C ALA A 89 11.14 18.09 -8.87
N PRO A 90 10.91 19.14 -9.68
CA PRO A 90 10.46 18.96 -11.07
C PRO A 90 11.46 18.15 -11.93
N HIS A 91 12.76 18.15 -11.60
CA HIS A 91 13.76 17.35 -12.27
C HIS A 91 13.56 15.85 -12.01
N ILE A 92 13.10 15.45 -10.80
CA ILE A 92 12.76 14.06 -10.49
C ILE A 92 11.46 13.66 -11.18
N LEU A 93 10.49 14.57 -11.27
CA LEU A 93 9.24 14.32 -11.99
C LEU A 93 9.50 13.90 -13.44
N ASN A 94 10.47 14.51 -14.12
CA ASN A 94 10.83 14.17 -15.49
C ASN A 94 11.30 12.71 -15.65
N GLU A 95 11.82 12.10 -14.60
CA GLU A 95 12.23 10.69 -14.64
C GLU A 95 11.05 9.70 -14.71
N PHE A 96 9.85 10.16 -14.35
CA PHE A 96 8.58 9.41 -14.43
C PHE A 96 7.77 9.72 -15.68
N LYS A 97 8.29 10.59 -16.56
CA LYS A 97 7.62 10.95 -17.80
C LYS A 97 7.52 9.75 -18.74
N VAL A 98 6.35 9.57 -19.33
CA VAL A 98 6.06 8.54 -20.31
C VAL A 98 5.30 9.16 -21.48
N ASP A 99 5.43 8.54 -22.67
CA ASP A 99 4.66 8.92 -23.85
C ASP A 99 3.58 7.86 -24.12
N TRP A 100 2.60 7.82 -23.23
CA TRP A 100 1.47 6.90 -23.33
C TRP A 100 0.18 7.67 -23.61
N HIS A 101 -0.67 7.15 -24.46
CA HIS A 101 -1.93 7.80 -24.86
C HIS A 101 -2.83 8.26 -23.72
N SER A 102 -2.73 7.60 -22.57
CA SER A 102 -3.63 7.85 -21.42
C SER A 102 -2.99 8.68 -20.31
N ARG A 103 -1.67 8.93 -20.34
CA ARG A 103 -0.96 9.64 -19.26
C ARG A 103 0.41 10.16 -19.69
N ASN A 104 0.82 11.26 -19.05
CA ASN A 104 2.14 11.87 -19.26
C ASN A 104 3.18 11.36 -18.26
N TYR A 105 2.75 10.87 -17.11
CA TYR A 105 3.62 10.35 -16.05
C TYR A 105 3.12 8.99 -15.56
N ASN A 106 4.06 8.14 -15.17
CA ASN A 106 3.75 6.84 -14.60
C ASN A 106 4.58 6.60 -13.34
N PHE A 107 3.93 6.51 -12.17
CA PHE A 107 4.59 6.34 -10.87
C PHE A 107 4.61 4.89 -10.39
N TRP A 108 3.64 4.10 -10.80
CA TRP A 108 3.53 2.71 -10.40
C TRP A 108 3.90 1.76 -11.55
N GLN A 109 4.52 0.63 -11.25
CA GLN A 109 4.73 -0.41 -12.25
C GLN A 109 3.38 -0.82 -12.87
N PRO A 110 3.32 -1.10 -14.19
CA PRO A 110 2.06 -1.41 -14.87
C PRO A 110 1.34 -2.65 -14.35
N LYS A 111 2.09 -3.61 -13.79
CA LYS A 111 1.54 -4.81 -13.18
C LYS A 111 1.76 -4.78 -11.66
N ALA A 112 0.68 -4.89 -10.92
CA ALA A 112 0.69 -5.21 -9.51
C ALA A 112 0.56 -6.73 -9.35
N ASP A 113 1.16 -7.27 -8.28
CA ASP A 113 1.03 -8.68 -7.93
C ASP A 113 -0.14 -8.88 -6.97
N TRP A 114 -0.94 -9.92 -7.20
CA TRP A 114 -2.11 -10.29 -6.43
C TRP A 114 -2.09 -11.75 -6.06
N PHE A 115 -2.48 -12.05 -4.83
CA PHE A 115 -2.72 -13.40 -4.37
C PHE A 115 -4.02 -13.44 -3.57
N LEU A 116 -4.93 -14.33 -3.94
CA LEU A 116 -6.13 -14.60 -3.15
C LEU A 116 -5.71 -15.39 -1.90
N LEU A 117 -6.12 -14.91 -0.74
CA LEU A 117 -5.87 -15.52 0.55
C LEU A 117 -7.14 -16.23 1.03
N THR A 118 -7.07 -17.54 1.19
CA THR A 118 -8.24 -18.38 1.54
C THR A 118 -8.12 -19.08 2.88
N GLN A 119 -6.93 -19.06 3.48
CA GLN A 119 -6.63 -19.77 4.73
C GLN A 119 -5.91 -18.90 5.74
N ALA A 120 -6.26 -19.03 7.01
CA ALA A 120 -5.64 -18.31 8.12
C ALA A 120 -4.10 -18.44 8.13
N SER A 121 -3.59 -19.63 7.92
CA SER A 121 -2.14 -19.90 7.88
C SER A 121 -1.42 -19.11 6.79
N THR A 122 -2.05 -18.93 5.63
CA THR A 122 -1.49 -18.14 4.54
C THR A 122 -1.53 -16.64 4.86
N ILE A 123 -2.57 -16.17 5.53
CA ILE A 123 -2.67 -14.77 6.00
C ILE A 123 -1.54 -14.49 6.99
N GLU A 124 -1.34 -15.36 7.98
CA GLU A 124 -0.26 -15.24 8.98
C GLU A 124 1.12 -15.24 8.33
N GLN A 125 1.35 -16.13 7.38
CA GLN A 125 2.60 -16.18 6.62
C GLN A 125 2.86 -14.86 5.86
N LYS A 126 1.83 -14.28 5.23
CA LYS A 126 1.95 -13.00 4.52
C LYS A 126 2.11 -11.82 5.47
N LEU A 127 1.42 -11.81 6.60
CA LEU A 127 1.65 -10.81 7.66
C LEU A 127 3.10 -10.84 8.15
N ASN A 128 3.61 -12.02 8.49
CA ASN A 128 5.00 -12.16 8.91
C ASN A 128 5.98 -11.70 7.82
N TYR A 129 5.70 -12.05 6.56
CA TYR A 129 6.50 -11.59 5.42
C TYR A 129 6.59 -10.07 5.36
N ILE A 130 5.44 -9.36 5.39
CA ILE A 130 5.42 -7.89 5.28
C ILE A 130 5.99 -7.20 6.53
N HIS A 131 5.79 -7.76 7.72
CA HIS A 131 6.33 -7.21 8.96
C HIS A 131 7.86 -7.28 9.01
N LEU A 132 8.46 -8.32 8.45
CA LEU A 132 9.91 -8.47 8.37
C LEU A 132 10.56 -7.72 7.19
N ASN A 133 9.75 -7.21 6.25
CA ASN A 133 10.26 -6.55 5.05
C ASN A 133 11.24 -5.39 5.34
N PRO A 134 10.99 -4.49 6.33
CA PRO A 134 11.90 -3.40 6.66
C PRO A 134 13.28 -3.83 7.15
N MET A 135 13.43 -5.06 7.61
CA MET A 135 14.70 -5.61 8.12
C MET A 135 15.49 -6.38 7.07
N ARG A 136 14.85 -6.76 5.95
CA ARG A 136 15.43 -7.70 4.98
C ARG A 136 16.29 -7.02 3.93
N GLY A 137 17.32 -7.79 3.51
CA GLY A 137 18.16 -7.48 2.35
C GLY A 137 18.80 -6.10 2.43
N LYS A 138 18.71 -5.38 1.34
CA LYS A 138 19.28 -4.02 1.21
C LYS A 138 18.57 -2.96 2.06
N TRP A 139 17.38 -3.26 2.57
CA TRP A 139 16.60 -2.25 3.29
C TRP A 139 17.19 -1.94 4.66
N SER A 140 17.28 -2.91 5.55
CA SER A 140 17.84 -2.75 6.92
C SER A 140 17.46 -1.41 7.58
N LEU A 141 16.16 -1.04 7.46
CA LEU A 141 15.65 0.26 7.90
C LEU A 141 15.51 0.35 9.42
N VAL A 142 15.29 -0.79 10.07
CA VAL A 142 15.14 -0.93 11.52
C VAL A 142 15.77 -2.24 11.98
N ASN A 143 16.11 -2.33 13.27
CA ASN A 143 16.63 -3.55 13.91
C ASN A 143 15.52 -4.43 14.48
N ASN A 144 14.36 -3.84 14.77
CA ASN A 144 13.18 -4.55 15.25
C ASN A 144 11.97 -4.15 14.38
N PRO A 145 11.17 -5.09 13.86
CA PRO A 145 10.07 -4.78 12.95
C PRO A 145 8.99 -3.89 13.58
N THR A 146 8.82 -3.94 14.90
CA THR A 146 7.86 -3.07 15.61
C THR A 146 8.29 -1.59 15.67
N GLU A 147 9.54 -1.28 15.33
CA GLU A 147 10.04 0.09 15.25
C GLU A 147 9.69 0.77 13.92
N TYR A 148 9.36 0.00 12.88
CA TYR A 148 8.99 0.57 11.60
C TYR A 148 7.55 1.12 11.65
N TYR A 149 7.43 2.45 11.56
CA TYR A 149 6.16 3.15 11.77
C TYR A 149 5.09 2.79 10.74
N TYR A 150 5.43 2.81 9.45
CA TYR A 150 4.49 2.56 8.35
C TYR A 150 4.28 1.07 8.09
N SER A 151 3.87 0.35 9.13
CA SER A 151 3.62 -1.09 9.12
C SER A 151 2.53 -1.45 10.13
N SER A 152 1.79 -2.51 9.83
CA SER A 152 0.84 -3.13 10.76
C SER A 152 1.51 -3.94 11.87
N CYS A 153 2.84 -4.09 11.86
CA CYS A 153 3.56 -4.95 12.82
C CYS A 153 3.30 -4.56 14.27
N ARG A 154 3.36 -3.26 14.60
CA ARG A 154 3.15 -2.77 15.97
C ARG A 154 1.74 -3.08 16.50
N PHE A 155 0.74 -3.05 15.62
CA PHE A 155 -0.63 -3.40 15.98
C PHE A 155 -0.72 -4.87 16.40
N TYR A 156 -0.18 -5.79 15.60
CA TYR A 156 -0.25 -7.22 15.90
C TYR A 156 0.63 -7.66 17.06
N GLU A 157 1.84 -7.09 17.18
CA GLU A 157 2.81 -7.50 18.21
C GLU A 157 2.63 -6.79 19.56
N LYS A 158 2.13 -5.56 19.56
CA LYS A 158 2.05 -4.72 20.77
C LYS A 158 0.62 -4.21 21.07
N GLY A 159 -0.36 -4.50 20.24
CA GLY A 159 -1.73 -3.97 20.39
C GLY A 159 -1.84 -2.46 20.19
N ILE A 160 -0.83 -1.82 19.58
CA ILE A 160 -0.83 -0.36 19.36
C ILE A 160 -1.27 -0.07 17.93
N ASN A 161 -2.48 0.48 17.78
CA ASN A 161 -3.02 0.88 16.48
C ASN A 161 -2.80 2.38 16.24
N ASN A 162 -1.88 2.70 15.32
CA ASN A 162 -1.60 4.07 14.88
C ASN A 162 -2.40 4.46 13.61
N PHE A 163 -3.16 3.54 13.01
CA PHE A 163 -3.84 3.72 11.74
C PHE A 163 -5.32 3.34 11.83
N GLU A 164 -6.20 4.33 11.72
CA GLU A 164 -7.66 4.16 11.84
C GLU A 164 -8.23 3.12 10.88
N PHE A 165 -7.63 2.98 9.70
CA PHE A 165 -8.07 2.04 8.67
C PHE A 165 -7.76 0.58 8.98
N LEU A 166 -6.83 0.29 9.92
CA LEU A 166 -6.35 -1.07 10.17
C LEU A 166 -7.33 -1.85 11.03
N LYS A 167 -7.67 -3.06 10.59
CA LYS A 167 -8.51 -4.05 11.26
C LYS A 167 -7.73 -5.32 11.56
N ASP A 168 -8.17 -6.09 12.53
CA ASP A 168 -7.59 -7.40 12.83
C ASP A 168 -8.09 -8.44 11.80
N TYR A 169 -7.19 -9.22 11.21
CA TYR A 169 -7.58 -10.25 10.24
C TYR A 169 -8.41 -11.39 10.88
N ARG A 170 -8.31 -11.57 12.20
CA ARG A 170 -9.11 -12.55 12.93
C ARG A 170 -10.60 -12.26 12.83
N ASP A 171 -10.99 -10.97 12.73
CA ASP A 171 -12.39 -10.56 12.48
C ASP A 171 -12.89 -10.97 11.08
N TRP A 172 -11.98 -11.27 10.15
CA TRP A 172 -12.35 -11.74 8.81
C TRP A 172 -12.61 -13.24 8.78
N ILE A 173 -11.93 -14.01 9.65
CA ILE A 173 -12.04 -15.47 9.72
C ILE A 173 -13.35 -15.90 10.43
N GLU A 174 -13.84 -15.08 11.37
CA GLU A 174 -15.12 -15.30 12.07
C GLU A 174 -16.34 -15.07 11.14
#